data_25c8ae49d70607c3e67a761987c033a1
#
_entry.id   25c8ae49d70607c3e67a761987c033a1
#
_cell.length_a   1.000
_cell.length_b   1.000
_cell.length_c   1.000
_cell.angle_alpha   90.00
_cell.angle_beta   90.00
_cell.angle_gamma   90.00
#
_symmetry.space_group_name_H-M   'P 1'
#
loop_
_entity.id
_entity.type
_entity.pdbx_description
1 polymer ?
#
loop_
_entity_poly.entity_id
_entity_poly.type
_entity_poly.pdbx_seq_one_letter_code
_entity_poly.pdbx_strand_id
1 'polypeptide(L)'
;MPTPVDAFHNFHPVTRAWFERTLGTPTLPQQDAWPAIQAGHHTLIAAPTGSGKTLAAFYVAIDRLLQAALEPGHYRTATTVLYVSPLKALGNDIQRNLDVPLAGITALLPEFGLPPVEIRVAVRTGDTPQQQRQHMLKHPPHILVTTPESLYLLLTSKGGRQLLSTISTVILDEIHAMLGDKRGSHLSLSLERLQKLTGARIQRIGLSATQKPIERVAQYLVGMDNQSKGKPDCVIVDSGHKRKLDVTLEVPQSPLTALMSSEVWGEIYQRLEQLTAQHRTTIIFV
;
A
#
# COMPACT_ATOMS: atom_id res chain seq x y z
N MET A 1 -18.15 18.12 -21.20
CA MET A 1 -17.29 17.19 -20.46
C MET A 1 -16.89 17.90 -19.19
N PRO A 2 -17.02 17.31 -17.99
CA PRO A 2 -16.51 17.96 -16.78
C PRO A 2 -15.00 18.15 -16.94
N THR A 3 -14.51 19.31 -16.57
CA THR A 3 -13.08 19.63 -16.51
C THR A 3 -12.38 18.54 -15.70
N PRO A 4 -11.27 17.97 -16.17
CA PRO A 4 -10.53 17.00 -15.37
C PRO A 4 -10.16 17.66 -14.03
N VAL A 5 -10.61 17.07 -12.94
CA VAL A 5 -10.25 17.51 -11.58
C VAL A 5 -8.74 17.36 -11.47
N ASP A 6 -8.04 18.45 -11.12
CA ASP A 6 -6.61 18.39 -10.87
C ASP A 6 -6.34 17.40 -9.75
N ALA A 7 -5.68 16.29 -10.07
CA ALA A 7 -5.37 15.22 -9.11
C ALA A 7 -4.56 15.74 -7.90
N PHE A 8 -3.86 16.86 -8.06
CA PHE A 8 -3.06 17.49 -7.00
C PHE A 8 -3.79 18.61 -6.24
N HIS A 9 -5.11 18.76 -6.44
CA HIS A 9 -5.88 19.91 -5.95
C HIS A 9 -5.61 20.27 -4.48
N ASN A 10 -5.42 19.31 -3.60
CA ASN A 10 -5.21 19.54 -2.17
C ASN A 10 -3.80 19.17 -1.69
N PHE A 11 -2.86 18.93 -2.59
CA PHE A 11 -1.47 18.65 -2.21
C PHE A 11 -0.71 19.96 -1.97
N HIS A 12 0.21 19.91 -1.00
CA HIS A 12 1.14 21.01 -0.79
C HIS A 12 1.99 21.25 -2.05
N PRO A 13 2.29 22.53 -2.42
CA PRO A 13 3.04 22.82 -3.64
C PRO A 13 4.38 22.09 -3.76
N VAL A 14 5.12 21.90 -2.67
CA VAL A 14 6.40 21.20 -2.68
C VAL A 14 6.22 19.70 -2.97
N THR A 15 5.16 19.07 -2.42
CA THR A 15 4.83 17.69 -2.66
C THR A 15 4.48 17.48 -4.12
N ARG A 16 3.59 18.33 -4.66
CA ARG A 16 3.23 18.32 -6.08
C ARG A 16 4.47 18.46 -6.98
N ALA A 17 5.33 19.45 -6.71
CA ALA A 17 6.52 19.70 -7.51
C ALA A 17 7.49 18.52 -7.53
N TRP A 18 7.67 17.86 -6.38
CA TRP A 18 8.50 16.66 -6.33
C TRP A 18 7.93 15.55 -7.22
N PHE A 19 6.62 15.29 -7.12
CA PHE A 19 5.99 14.24 -7.91
C PHE A 19 6.12 14.50 -9.40
N GLU A 20 5.76 15.70 -9.84
CA GLU A 20 5.81 16.10 -11.26
C GLU A 20 7.24 16.02 -11.82
N ARG A 21 8.26 16.44 -11.04
CA ARG A 21 9.67 16.39 -11.46
C ARG A 21 10.25 14.97 -11.51
N THR A 22 9.79 14.07 -10.61
CA THR A 22 10.41 12.76 -10.41
C THR A 22 9.63 11.64 -11.11
N LEU A 23 8.31 11.68 -11.05
CA LEU A 23 7.41 10.62 -11.52
C LEU A 23 6.56 11.04 -12.72
N GLY A 24 6.47 12.34 -12.98
CA GLY A 24 5.68 12.89 -14.08
C GLY A 24 4.17 12.91 -13.79
N THR A 25 3.39 12.25 -14.63
CA THR A 25 1.93 12.24 -14.52
C THR A 25 1.45 11.14 -13.59
N PRO A 26 0.50 11.43 -12.66
CA PRO A 26 -0.11 10.41 -11.82
C PRO A 26 -0.79 9.30 -12.64
N THR A 27 -0.70 8.08 -12.15
CA THR A 27 -1.43 6.94 -12.72
C THR A 27 -2.93 7.05 -12.46
N LEU A 28 -3.78 6.35 -13.23
CA LEU A 28 -5.23 6.34 -13.01
C LEU A 28 -5.62 5.98 -11.58
N PRO A 29 -5.07 4.90 -10.95
CA PRO A 29 -5.36 4.61 -9.55
C PRO A 29 -5.02 5.74 -8.59
N GLN A 30 -3.97 6.52 -8.87
CA GLN A 30 -3.58 7.67 -8.05
C GLN A 30 -4.57 8.83 -8.24
N GLN A 31 -4.90 9.17 -9.48
CA GLN A 31 -5.86 10.23 -9.78
C GLN A 31 -7.23 9.99 -9.17
N ASP A 32 -7.72 8.75 -9.25
CA ASP A 32 -9.04 8.38 -8.76
C ASP A 32 -9.09 8.23 -7.22
N ALA A 33 -8.00 7.78 -6.60
CA ALA A 33 -7.97 7.52 -5.16
C ALA A 33 -7.68 8.77 -4.32
N TRP A 34 -6.83 9.67 -4.78
CA TRP A 34 -6.39 10.81 -3.98
C TRP A 34 -7.53 11.71 -3.48
N PRO A 35 -8.52 12.11 -4.31
CA PRO A 35 -9.63 12.93 -3.81
C PRO A 35 -10.40 12.25 -2.67
N ALA A 36 -10.67 10.95 -2.78
CA ALA A 36 -11.38 10.21 -1.75
C ALA A 36 -10.56 10.07 -0.46
N ILE A 37 -9.27 9.78 -0.58
CA ILE A 37 -8.37 9.67 0.58
C ILE A 37 -8.25 11.03 1.26
N GLN A 38 -8.04 12.11 0.52
CA GLN A 38 -7.92 13.48 1.06
C GLN A 38 -9.21 13.94 1.76
N ALA A 39 -10.37 13.57 1.25
CA ALA A 39 -11.66 13.84 1.90
C ALA A 39 -11.90 13.00 3.18
N GLY A 40 -10.99 12.08 3.54
CA GLY A 40 -11.10 11.26 4.74
C GLY A 40 -12.01 10.03 4.58
N HIS A 41 -12.41 9.69 3.36
CA HIS A 41 -13.22 8.49 3.12
C HIS A 41 -12.38 7.21 3.29
N HIS A 42 -13.00 6.14 3.77
CA HIS A 42 -12.44 4.80 3.59
C HIS A 42 -12.30 4.53 2.10
N THR A 43 -11.16 4.01 1.67
CA THR A 43 -10.86 3.87 0.24
C THR A 43 -10.22 2.51 -0.04
N LEU A 44 -10.77 1.76 -0.98
CA LEU A 44 -10.18 0.53 -1.50
C LEU A 44 -9.62 0.79 -2.89
N ILE A 45 -8.33 0.58 -3.07
CA ILE A 45 -7.64 0.69 -4.37
C ILE A 45 -7.39 -0.72 -4.88
N ALA A 46 -8.14 -1.13 -5.89
CA ALA A 46 -7.96 -2.39 -6.59
C ALA A 46 -7.31 -2.17 -7.95
N ALA A 47 -6.05 -2.56 -8.06
CA ALA A 47 -5.27 -2.35 -9.26
C ALA A 47 -4.13 -3.38 -9.37
N PRO A 48 -3.64 -3.67 -10.59
CA PRO A 48 -2.52 -4.59 -10.79
C PRO A 48 -1.25 -4.17 -10.04
N THR A 49 -0.35 -5.12 -9.81
CA THR A 49 0.98 -4.82 -9.26
C THR A 49 1.74 -3.87 -10.19
N GLY A 50 2.47 -2.91 -9.63
CA GLY A 50 3.20 -1.90 -10.40
C GLY A 50 2.34 -0.72 -10.91
N SER A 51 1.04 -0.66 -10.58
CA SER A 51 0.16 0.45 -10.96
C SER A 51 0.32 1.73 -10.12
N GLY A 52 1.20 1.71 -9.08
CA GLY A 52 1.40 2.84 -8.18
C GLY A 52 0.41 2.93 -7.02
N LYS A 53 -0.40 1.88 -6.74
CA LYS A 53 -1.39 1.87 -5.65
C LYS A 53 -0.78 2.10 -4.26
N THR A 54 0.39 1.51 -3.98
CA THR A 54 1.07 1.66 -2.70
C THR A 54 1.51 3.12 -2.48
N LEU A 55 2.09 3.72 -3.51
CA LEU A 55 2.44 5.14 -3.46
C LEU A 55 1.20 6.02 -3.36
N ALA A 56 0.07 5.66 -3.98
CA ALA A 56 -1.18 6.43 -3.88
C ALA A 56 -1.59 6.64 -2.42
N ALA A 57 -1.55 5.59 -1.60
CA ALA A 57 -1.91 5.68 -0.19
C ALA A 57 -0.87 6.43 0.64
N PHE A 58 0.42 6.13 0.46
CA PHE A 58 1.48 6.79 1.21
C PHE A 58 1.63 8.26 0.88
N TYR A 59 1.41 8.62 -0.38
CA TYR A 59 1.65 9.98 -0.85
C TYR A 59 0.75 11.01 -0.16
N VAL A 60 -0.53 10.69 0.00
CA VAL A 60 -1.45 11.53 0.79
C VAL A 60 -1.05 11.56 2.27
N ALA A 61 -0.59 10.44 2.82
CA ALA A 61 -0.15 10.39 4.21
C ALA A 61 1.11 11.25 4.45
N ILE A 62 2.08 11.19 3.54
CA ILE A 62 3.29 12.03 3.57
C ILE A 62 2.91 13.52 3.47
N ASP A 63 2.05 13.87 2.54
CA ASP A 63 1.62 15.25 2.33
C ASP A 63 0.92 15.82 3.57
N ARG A 64 0.00 15.06 4.18
CA ARG A 64 -0.66 15.47 5.43
C ARG A 64 0.32 15.65 6.58
N LEU A 65 1.29 14.75 6.72
CA LEU A 65 2.33 14.87 7.74
C LEU A 65 3.21 16.09 7.52
N LEU A 66 3.53 16.38 6.26
CA LEU A 66 4.28 17.57 5.89
C LEU A 66 3.49 18.84 6.21
N GLN A 67 2.22 18.94 5.79
CA GLN A 67 1.37 20.08 6.07
C GLN A 67 1.24 20.30 7.59
N ALA A 68 0.97 19.25 8.35
CA ALA A 68 0.90 19.32 9.81
C ALA A 68 2.23 19.77 10.47
N ALA A 69 3.37 19.41 9.89
CA ALA A 69 4.67 19.81 10.38
C ALA A 69 5.01 21.28 10.07
N LEU A 70 4.46 21.81 8.99
CA LEU A 70 4.64 23.21 8.59
C LEU A 70 3.69 24.15 9.35
N GLU A 71 2.59 23.66 9.93
CA GLU A 71 1.67 24.44 10.74
C GLU A 71 2.24 24.68 12.14
N PRO A 72 2.37 25.95 12.60
CA PRO A 72 2.88 26.26 13.92
C PRO A 72 2.05 25.63 15.03
N GLY A 73 2.68 24.88 15.93
CA GLY A 73 2.03 24.24 17.09
C GLY A 73 1.29 22.93 16.81
N HIS A 74 1.22 22.46 15.58
CA HIS A 74 0.53 21.22 15.22
C HIS A 74 1.47 20.01 15.04
N TYR A 75 2.78 20.23 14.93
CA TYR A 75 3.74 19.13 14.79
C TYR A 75 3.87 18.36 16.10
N ARG A 76 3.23 17.21 16.15
CA ARG A 76 3.33 16.27 17.29
C ARG A 76 4.19 15.08 16.89
N THR A 77 5.12 14.74 17.78
CA THR A 77 5.89 13.48 17.70
C THR A 77 4.99 12.30 18.06
N ALA A 78 4.07 11.94 17.16
CA ALA A 78 3.08 10.89 17.38
C ALA A 78 2.97 9.98 16.16
N THR A 79 2.66 8.71 16.39
CA THR A 79 2.43 7.76 15.30
C THR A 79 0.99 7.92 14.81
N THR A 80 0.80 8.48 13.63
CA THR A 80 -0.52 8.76 13.07
C THR A 80 -0.89 7.84 11.92
N VAL A 81 0.10 7.25 11.25
CA VAL A 81 -0.09 6.37 10.11
C VAL A 81 0.42 4.96 10.45
N LEU A 82 -0.44 3.98 10.30
CA LEU A 82 -0.12 2.56 10.44
C LEU A 82 -0.25 1.88 9.09
N TYR A 83 0.83 1.27 8.63
CA TYR A 83 0.82 0.42 7.45
C TYR A 83 0.96 -1.05 7.88
N VAL A 84 0.03 -1.89 7.44
CA VAL A 84 0.00 -3.32 7.75
C VAL A 84 0.13 -4.11 6.46
N SER A 85 1.18 -4.93 6.37
CA SER A 85 1.42 -5.83 5.25
C SER A 85 1.50 -7.28 5.73
N PRO A 86 0.93 -8.24 4.98
CA PRO A 86 1.00 -9.66 5.30
C PRO A 86 2.39 -10.25 5.14
N LEU A 87 3.29 -9.62 4.40
CA LEU A 87 4.60 -10.15 4.06
C LEU A 87 5.71 -9.46 4.87
N LYS A 88 6.55 -10.23 5.56
CA LYS A 88 7.68 -9.72 6.33
C LYS A 88 8.76 -9.06 5.44
N ALA A 89 8.99 -9.63 4.26
CA ALA A 89 10.00 -9.14 3.31
C ALA A 89 9.70 -7.74 2.75
N LEU A 90 8.41 -7.34 2.73
CA LEU A 90 7.99 -6.02 2.24
C LEU A 90 8.40 -4.86 3.18
N GLY A 91 8.76 -5.13 4.43
CA GLY A 91 9.19 -4.09 5.35
C GLY A 91 10.33 -3.24 4.80
N ASN A 92 11.36 -3.89 4.23
CA ASN A 92 12.51 -3.19 3.65
C ASN A 92 12.17 -2.46 2.34
N ASP A 93 11.36 -3.09 1.49
CA ASP A 93 10.96 -2.50 0.21
C ASP A 93 10.05 -1.28 0.41
N ILE A 94 9.16 -1.35 1.41
CA ILE A 94 8.29 -0.23 1.75
C ILE A 94 9.07 0.90 2.37
N GLN A 95 10.02 0.62 3.25
CA GLN A 95 10.89 1.65 3.80
C GLN A 95 11.63 2.38 2.68
N ARG A 96 12.18 1.66 1.70
CA ARG A 96 12.82 2.27 0.52
C ARG A 96 11.83 3.10 -0.30
N ASN A 97 10.62 2.59 -0.54
CA ASN A 97 9.59 3.30 -1.30
C ASN A 97 9.05 4.53 -0.57
N LEU A 98 9.20 4.61 0.75
CA LEU A 98 8.91 5.80 1.53
C LEU A 98 10.12 6.74 1.61
N ASP A 99 11.32 6.21 1.74
CA ASP A 99 12.54 7.01 1.89
C ASP A 99 12.79 7.89 0.66
N VAL A 100 12.54 7.39 -0.56
CA VAL A 100 12.74 8.15 -1.79
C VAL A 100 11.83 9.39 -1.87
N PRO A 101 10.49 9.29 -1.70
CA PRO A 101 9.63 10.47 -1.66
C PRO A 101 9.98 11.42 -0.51
N LEU A 102 10.22 10.89 0.69
CA LEU A 102 10.53 11.70 1.86
C LEU A 102 11.83 12.48 1.67
N ALA A 103 12.90 11.82 1.24
CA ALA A 103 14.17 12.48 0.97
C ALA A 103 14.04 13.54 -0.14
N GLY A 104 13.35 13.21 -1.22
CA GLY A 104 13.17 14.11 -2.35
C GLY A 104 12.32 15.34 -2.01
N ILE A 105 11.23 15.18 -1.27
CA ILE A 105 10.38 16.28 -0.81
C ILE A 105 11.18 17.17 0.17
N THR A 106 11.90 16.55 1.12
CA THR A 106 12.73 17.28 2.10
C THR A 106 13.81 18.11 1.40
N ALA A 107 14.43 17.58 0.34
CA ALA A 107 15.45 18.28 -0.43
C ALA A 107 14.89 19.52 -1.18
N LEU A 108 13.60 19.54 -1.50
CA LEU A 108 12.94 20.65 -2.17
C LEU A 108 12.46 21.76 -1.21
N LEU A 109 12.32 21.49 0.09
CA LEU A 109 11.80 22.48 1.05
C LEU A 109 12.51 23.84 0.98
N PRO A 110 13.86 23.93 0.89
CA PRO A 110 14.55 25.21 0.78
C PRO A 110 14.18 26.00 -0.48
N GLU A 111 13.91 25.33 -1.61
CA GLU A 111 13.48 26.00 -2.86
C GLU A 111 12.14 26.73 -2.68
N PHE A 112 11.30 26.26 -1.76
CA PHE A 112 10.00 26.82 -1.43
C PHE A 112 10.04 27.77 -0.22
N GLY A 113 11.23 28.07 0.32
CA GLY A 113 11.39 28.90 1.49
C GLY A 113 10.84 28.27 2.79
N LEU A 114 10.74 26.95 2.84
CA LEU A 114 10.15 26.20 3.94
C LEU A 114 11.23 25.70 4.92
N PRO A 115 10.91 25.60 6.23
CA PRO A 115 11.83 25.05 7.20
C PRO A 115 12.04 23.54 6.99
N PRO A 116 13.16 22.98 7.49
CA PRO A 116 13.39 21.55 7.44
C PRO A 116 12.33 20.80 8.25
N VAL A 117 11.78 19.72 7.67
CA VAL A 117 10.79 18.85 8.29
C VAL A 117 11.34 17.42 8.33
N GLU A 118 11.23 16.77 9.48
CA GLU A 118 11.61 15.36 9.66
C GLU A 118 10.36 14.50 9.81
N ILE A 119 10.10 13.60 8.85
CA ILE A 119 9.05 12.57 8.95
C ILE A 119 9.72 11.23 9.18
N ARG A 120 9.57 10.68 10.39
CA ARG A 120 10.20 9.41 10.78
C ARG A 120 9.32 8.22 10.42
N VAL A 121 9.97 7.22 9.82
CA VAL A 121 9.39 5.91 9.50
C VAL A 121 10.07 4.84 10.33
N ALA A 122 9.34 3.87 10.83
CA ALA A 122 9.92 2.70 11.50
C ALA A 122 9.19 1.41 11.11
N VAL A 123 9.96 0.33 11.05
CA VAL A 123 9.45 -1.02 10.76
C VAL A 123 9.45 -1.86 12.04
N ARG A 124 8.29 -2.42 12.38
CA ARG A 124 8.09 -3.28 13.54
C ARG A 124 7.50 -4.62 13.12
N THR A 125 8.38 -5.62 13.02
CA THR A 125 8.04 -7.02 12.70
C THR A 125 8.48 -7.96 13.81
N GLY A 126 8.28 -9.26 13.66
CA GLY A 126 8.80 -10.28 14.56
C GLY A 126 10.33 -10.23 14.69
N ASP A 127 11.01 -9.84 13.62
CA ASP A 127 12.47 -9.85 13.53
C ASP A 127 13.13 -8.53 14.00
N THR A 128 12.32 -7.51 14.34
CA THR A 128 12.84 -6.23 14.85
C THR A 128 13.55 -6.42 16.19
N PRO A 129 14.83 -6.03 16.33
CA PRO A 129 15.61 -6.19 17.58
C PRO A 129 14.97 -5.46 18.77
N GLN A 130 15.16 -6.00 19.97
CA GLN A 130 14.58 -5.44 21.19
C GLN A 130 14.98 -3.98 21.44
N GLN A 131 16.21 -3.61 21.13
CA GLN A 131 16.70 -2.25 21.28
C GLN A 131 15.92 -1.27 20.37
N GLN A 132 15.67 -1.65 19.12
CA GLN A 132 14.88 -0.84 18.19
C GLN A 132 13.41 -0.73 18.64
N ARG A 133 12.83 -1.82 19.18
CA ARG A 133 11.48 -1.80 19.75
C ARG A 133 11.37 -0.79 20.89
N GLN A 134 12.34 -0.75 21.78
CA GLN A 134 12.39 0.21 22.89
C GLN A 134 12.61 1.65 22.38
N HIS A 135 13.46 1.81 21.37
CA HIS A 135 13.70 3.13 20.75
C HIS A 135 12.41 3.72 20.17
N MET A 136 11.62 2.93 19.44
CA MET A 136 10.33 3.39 18.86
C MET A 136 9.33 3.86 19.94
N LEU A 137 9.34 3.27 21.13
CA LEU A 137 8.46 3.69 22.22
C LEU A 137 8.89 5.03 22.84
N LYS A 138 10.21 5.31 22.85
CA LYS A 138 10.76 6.57 23.33
C LYS A 138 10.71 7.68 22.28
N HIS A 139 10.87 7.30 21.02
CA HIS A 139 10.89 8.19 19.85
C HIS A 139 9.88 7.69 18.81
N PRO A 140 8.57 7.94 19.02
CA PRO A 140 7.52 7.44 18.15
C PRO A 140 7.75 7.85 16.68
N PRO A 141 7.69 6.92 15.71
CA PRO A 141 7.70 7.27 14.30
C PRO A 141 6.36 7.90 13.91
N HIS A 142 6.34 8.71 12.86
CA HIS A 142 5.08 9.23 12.31
C HIS A 142 4.34 8.18 11.49
N ILE A 143 5.10 7.33 10.79
CA ILE A 143 4.60 6.18 10.02
C ILE A 143 5.18 4.90 10.61
N LEU A 144 4.32 4.00 11.06
CA LEU A 144 4.69 2.68 11.54
C LEU A 144 4.32 1.61 10.52
N VAL A 145 5.32 0.88 10.03
CA VAL A 145 5.16 -0.28 9.15
C VAL A 145 5.18 -1.55 10.00
N THR A 146 4.20 -2.43 9.85
CA THR A 146 4.09 -3.64 10.67
C THR A 146 3.42 -4.81 9.94
N THR A 147 3.37 -5.97 10.61
CA THR A 147 2.61 -7.15 10.16
C THR A 147 1.38 -7.35 11.05
N PRO A 148 0.37 -8.12 10.61
CA PRO A 148 -0.81 -8.43 11.42
C PRO A 148 -0.48 -9.00 12.80
N GLU A 149 0.48 -9.89 12.87
CA GLU A 149 0.91 -10.54 14.12
C GLU A 149 1.58 -9.53 15.06
N SER A 150 2.41 -8.65 14.50
CA SER A 150 3.09 -7.62 15.29
C SER A 150 2.12 -6.53 15.76
N LEU A 151 1.10 -6.19 14.98
CA LEU A 151 0.02 -5.30 15.39
C LEU A 151 -0.72 -5.87 16.62
N TYR A 152 -1.06 -7.17 16.59
CA TYR A 152 -1.69 -7.82 17.74
C TYR A 152 -0.81 -7.73 18.99
N LEU A 153 0.50 -8.00 18.90
CA LEU A 153 1.43 -7.88 20.01
C LEU A 153 1.54 -6.45 20.55
N LEU A 154 1.51 -5.45 19.69
CA LEU A 154 1.48 -4.05 20.08
C LEU A 154 0.17 -3.71 20.84
N LEU A 155 -0.96 -4.19 20.39
CA LEU A 155 -2.26 -3.99 21.04
C LEU A 155 -2.38 -4.66 22.40
N THR A 156 -1.56 -5.69 22.68
CA THR A 156 -1.56 -6.40 23.97
C THR A 156 -0.54 -5.87 24.98
N SER A 157 0.38 -4.99 24.55
CA SER A 157 1.40 -4.40 25.43
C SER A 157 1.08 -2.96 25.82
N LYS A 158 1.43 -2.54 27.04
CA LYS A 158 1.19 -1.17 27.54
C LYS A 158 1.83 -0.12 26.64
N GLY A 159 3.11 -0.25 26.30
CA GLY A 159 3.83 0.69 25.44
C GLY A 159 3.32 0.68 24.00
N GLY A 160 2.98 -0.49 23.47
CA GLY A 160 2.39 -0.61 22.14
C GLY A 160 1.02 0.07 22.04
N ARG A 161 0.16 -0.09 23.04
CA ARG A 161 -1.12 0.62 23.10
C ARG A 161 -0.95 2.13 23.16
N GLN A 162 0.04 2.61 23.93
CA GLN A 162 0.36 4.03 23.97
C GLN A 162 0.84 4.54 22.60
N LEU A 163 1.72 3.80 21.92
CA LEU A 163 2.19 4.12 20.58
C LEU A 163 1.05 4.18 19.55
N LEU A 164 0.09 3.25 19.66
CA LEU A 164 -1.01 3.12 18.69
C LEU A 164 -2.21 4.04 18.99
N SER A 165 -2.26 4.69 20.16
CA SER A 165 -3.44 5.49 20.58
C SER A 165 -3.68 6.75 19.73
N THR A 166 -2.69 7.16 18.95
CA THR A 166 -2.73 8.37 18.10
C THR A 166 -2.93 8.05 16.62
N ILE A 167 -3.12 6.78 16.26
CA ILE A 167 -3.35 6.37 14.87
C ILE A 167 -4.64 6.98 14.34
N SER A 168 -4.55 7.68 13.22
CA SER A 168 -5.68 8.26 12.48
C SER A 168 -5.90 7.63 11.10
N THR A 169 -4.85 7.02 10.53
CA THR A 169 -4.90 6.38 9.22
C THR A 169 -4.28 4.99 9.27
N VAL A 170 -4.99 4.01 8.75
CA VAL A 170 -4.48 2.64 8.56
C VAL A 170 -4.48 2.30 7.08
N ILE A 171 -3.34 1.85 6.58
CA ILE A 171 -3.16 1.33 5.22
C ILE A 171 -2.98 -0.19 5.33
N LEU A 172 -3.87 -0.95 4.69
CA LEU A 172 -3.80 -2.41 4.62
C LEU A 172 -3.34 -2.83 3.24
N ASP A 173 -2.15 -3.40 3.15
CA ASP A 173 -1.63 -3.88 1.87
C ASP A 173 -1.97 -5.35 1.62
N GLU A 174 -2.04 -5.70 0.33
CA GLU A 174 -2.38 -7.03 -0.15
C GLU A 174 -3.59 -7.65 0.59
N ILE A 175 -4.60 -6.78 0.85
CA ILE A 175 -5.76 -7.15 1.67
C ILE A 175 -6.46 -8.41 1.17
N HIS A 176 -6.40 -8.69 -0.14
CA HIS A 176 -6.96 -9.87 -0.76
C HIS A 176 -6.31 -11.17 -0.26
N ALA A 177 -5.02 -11.14 0.12
CA ALA A 177 -4.32 -12.30 0.65
C ALA A 177 -4.76 -12.67 2.08
N MET A 178 -5.57 -11.79 2.71
CA MET A 178 -6.07 -11.97 4.07
C MET A 178 -7.53 -12.44 4.11
N LEU A 179 -8.21 -12.44 2.96
CA LEU A 179 -9.62 -12.85 2.91
C LEU A 179 -9.77 -14.36 2.98
N GLY A 180 -10.64 -14.82 3.87
CA GLY A 180 -11.04 -16.23 3.94
C GLY A 180 -10.17 -17.13 4.81
N ASP A 181 -9.14 -16.61 5.46
CA ASP A 181 -8.29 -17.36 6.36
C ASP A 181 -8.36 -16.90 7.84
N LYS A 182 -7.74 -17.68 8.73
CA LYS A 182 -7.66 -17.36 10.16
C LYS A 182 -6.84 -16.10 10.43
N ARG A 183 -5.86 -15.82 9.61
CA ARG A 183 -4.98 -14.66 9.73
C ARG A 183 -5.73 -13.38 9.44
N GLY A 184 -6.61 -13.40 8.42
CA GLY A 184 -7.49 -12.29 8.11
C GLY A 184 -8.53 -12.03 9.19
N SER A 185 -9.17 -13.06 9.74
CA SER A 185 -10.09 -12.92 10.88
C SER A 185 -9.39 -12.29 12.10
N HIS A 186 -8.16 -12.70 12.38
CA HIS A 186 -7.34 -12.15 13.46
C HIS A 186 -6.97 -10.66 13.20
N LEU A 187 -6.65 -10.29 11.95
CA LEU A 187 -6.39 -8.90 11.58
C LEU A 187 -7.65 -8.04 11.73
N SER A 188 -8.80 -8.53 11.27
CA SER A 188 -10.07 -7.81 11.42
C SER A 188 -10.35 -7.47 12.89
N LEU A 189 -10.23 -8.46 13.80
CA LEU A 189 -10.39 -8.22 15.23
C LEU A 189 -9.36 -7.20 15.77
N SER A 190 -8.12 -7.26 15.30
CA SER A 190 -7.07 -6.31 15.70
C SER A 190 -7.39 -4.89 15.25
N LEU A 191 -7.99 -4.70 14.08
CA LEU A 191 -8.43 -3.39 13.59
C LEU A 191 -9.58 -2.81 14.43
N GLU A 192 -10.56 -3.64 14.82
CA GLU A 192 -11.64 -3.20 15.70
C GLU A 192 -11.10 -2.83 17.11
N ARG A 193 -10.15 -3.59 17.63
CA ARG A 193 -9.46 -3.25 18.89
C ARG A 193 -8.66 -1.95 18.78
N LEU A 194 -8.02 -1.71 17.64
CA LEU A 194 -7.33 -0.44 17.37
C LEU A 194 -8.32 0.72 17.31
N GLN A 195 -9.44 0.57 16.60
CA GLN A 195 -10.51 1.55 16.53
C GLN A 195 -11.04 1.90 17.93
N LYS A 196 -11.26 0.89 18.77
CA LYS A 196 -11.67 1.09 20.17
C LYS A 196 -10.59 1.78 21.00
N LEU A 197 -9.31 1.48 20.77
CA LEU A 197 -8.20 2.06 21.50
C LEU A 197 -8.04 3.56 21.22
N THR A 198 -8.17 3.97 19.97
CA THR A 198 -8.02 5.38 19.58
C THR A 198 -9.22 6.25 20.01
N GLY A 199 -10.39 5.65 20.17
CA GLY A 199 -11.64 6.36 20.51
C GLY A 199 -12.14 7.34 19.45
N ALA A 200 -11.47 7.40 18.29
CA ALA A 200 -11.80 8.27 17.17
C ALA A 200 -11.90 7.46 15.87
N ARG A 201 -12.58 8.02 14.88
CA ARG A 201 -12.67 7.36 13.55
C ARG A 201 -11.30 7.26 12.91
N ILE A 202 -10.87 6.04 12.58
CA ILE A 202 -9.66 5.77 11.84
C ILE A 202 -10.00 5.64 10.36
N GLN A 203 -9.36 6.43 9.49
CA GLN A 203 -9.46 6.23 8.05
C GLN A 203 -8.76 4.92 7.66
N ARG A 204 -9.45 4.05 6.91
CA ARG A 204 -8.91 2.78 6.44
C ARG A 204 -8.73 2.83 4.93
N ILE A 205 -7.51 2.55 4.45
CA ILE A 205 -7.15 2.50 3.03
C ILE A 205 -6.71 1.07 2.74
N GLY A 206 -7.39 0.39 1.82
CA GLY A 206 -7.06 -0.96 1.40
C GLY A 206 -6.38 -0.96 0.04
N LEU A 207 -5.29 -1.72 -0.09
CA LEU A 207 -4.60 -1.97 -1.34
C LEU A 207 -4.79 -3.44 -1.71
N SER A 208 -5.29 -3.69 -2.91
CA SER A 208 -5.62 -5.03 -3.37
C SER A 208 -5.18 -5.24 -4.82
N ALA A 209 -4.84 -6.48 -5.16
CA ALA A 209 -4.96 -6.91 -6.54
C ALA A 209 -6.44 -6.92 -6.96
N THR A 210 -6.69 -6.90 -8.25
CA THR A 210 -8.06 -6.97 -8.78
C THR A 210 -8.69 -8.31 -8.40
N GLN A 211 -9.69 -8.29 -7.52
CA GLN A 211 -10.44 -9.48 -7.07
C GLN A 211 -11.95 -9.26 -7.18
N LYS A 212 -12.68 -10.33 -7.37
CA LYS A 212 -14.16 -10.32 -7.43
C LYS A 212 -14.73 -11.30 -6.40
N PRO A 213 -15.82 -10.95 -5.69
CA PRO A 213 -16.49 -9.65 -5.71
C PRO A 213 -15.74 -8.61 -4.85
N ILE A 214 -15.48 -7.44 -5.41
CA ILE A 214 -14.70 -6.36 -4.79
C ILE A 214 -15.39 -5.79 -3.54
N GLU A 215 -16.71 -5.86 -3.49
CA GLU A 215 -17.52 -5.39 -2.37
C GLU A 215 -17.22 -6.15 -1.08
N ARG A 216 -16.89 -7.45 -1.16
CA ARG A 216 -16.47 -8.24 0.01
C ARG A 216 -15.14 -7.75 0.57
N VAL A 217 -14.22 -7.35 -0.31
CA VAL A 217 -12.95 -6.75 0.11
C VAL A 217 -13.19 -5.43 0.83
N ALA A 218 -14.08 -4.58 0.28
CA ALA A 218 -14.46 -3.33 0.90
C ALA A 218 -15.17 -3.54 2.26
N GLN A 219 -16.08 -4.50 2.37
CA GLN A 219 -16.74 -4.87 3.63
C GLN A 219 -15.73 -5.29 4.71
N TYR A 220 -14.77 -6.13 4.33
CA TYR A 220 -13.69 -6.55 5.22
C TYR A 220 -12.84 -5.36 5.68
N LEU A 221 -12.50 -4.45 4.76
CA LEU A 221 -11.69 -3.26 5.04
C LEU A 221 -12.35 -2.37 6.11
N VAL A 222 -13.62 -2.05 5.93
CA VAL A 222 -14.30 -1.06 6.78
C VAL A 222 -14.84 -1.63 8.08
N GLY A 223 -15.09 -2.94 8.17
CA GLY A 223 -15.70 -3.60 9.31
C GLY A 223 -17.24 -3.37 9.38
N MET A 224 -17.88 -3.96 10.37
CA MET A 224 -19.36 -3.97 10.48
C MET A 224 -19.95 -2.61 10.81
N ASP A 225 -19.29 -1.80 11.64
CA ASP A 225 -19.79 -0.51 12.10
C ASP A 225 -19.86 0.54 11.00
N ASN A 226 -19.07 0.35 9.93
CA ASN A 226 -19.02 1.25 8.77
C ASN A 226 -19.80 0.69 7.57
N GLN A 227 -20.89 -0.03 7.83
CA GLN A 227 -21.79 -0.53 6.79
C GLN A 227 -23.20 0.05 6.97
N SER A 228 -23.73 0.61 5.89
CA SER A 228 -25.12 1.07 5.85
C SER A 228 -25.93 0.17 4.93
N LYS A 229 -26.97 -0.49 5.46
CA LYS A 229 -27.84 -1.44 4.71
C LYS A 229 -27.04 -2.52 3.94
N GLY A 230 -25.97 -3.04 4.57
CA GLY A 230 -25.09 -4.06 3.96
C GLY A 230 -24.11 -3.55 2.91
N LYS A 231 -24.08 -2.23 2.65
CA LYS A 231 -23.09 -1.61 1.76
C LYS A 231 -21.95 -1.00 2.59
N PRO A 232 -20.69 -1.25 2.23
CA PRO A 232 -19.56 -0.64 2.92
C PRO A 232 -19.52 0.88 2.66
N ASP A 233 -19.29 1.68 3.72
CA ASP A 233 -18.96 3.10 3.60
C ASP A 233 -17.50 3.24 3.11
N CYS A 234 -17.30 2.97 1.84
CA CYS A 234 -15.98 2.90 1.22
C CYS A 234 -16.05 3.33 -0.25
N VAL A 235 -15.15 4.20 -0.63
CA VAL A 235 -14.91 4.51 -2.05
C VAL A 235 -14.07 3.39 -2.64
N ILE A 236 -14.59 2.75 -3.69
CA ILE A 236 -13.89 1.67 -4.40
C ILE A 236 -13.33 2.25 -5.69
N VAL A 237 -12.00 2.27 -5.79
CA VAL A 237 -11.26 2.62 -6.99
C VAL A 237 -10.81 1.32 -7.65
N ASP A 238 -11.55 0.90 -8.66
CA ASP A 238 -11.23 -0.30 -9.46
C ASP A 238 -10.72 0.15 -10.83
N SER A 239 -9.42 0.32 -10.93
CA SER A 239 -8.75 0.71 -12.16
C SER A 239 -8.51 -0.50 -13.08
N GLY A 240 -9.48 -1.42 -13.14
CA GLY A 240 -9.42 -2.68 -13.89
C GLY A 240 -8.71 -2.57 -15.24
N HIS A 241 -7.40 -2.52 -15.22
CA HIS A 241 -6.60 -2.60 -16.44
C HIS A 241 -6.65 -4.04 -16.91
N LYS A 242 -7.51 -4.29 -17.86
CA LYS A 242 -7.36 -5.45 -18.73
C LYS A 242 -6.08 -5.20 -19.55
N ARG A 243 -4.93 -5.72 -19.05
CA ARG A 243 -3.80 -5.92 -19.96
C ARG A 243 -4.36 -6.68 -21.15
N LYS A 244 -4.13 -6.18 -22.34
CA LYS A 244 -4.32 -6.98 -23.55
C LYS A 244 -3.39 -8.19 -23.40
N LEU A 245 -3.98 -9.32 -23.01
CA LEU A 245 -3.26 -10.58 -22.96
C LEU A 245 -3.36 -11.17 -24.36
N ASP A 246 -2.24 -11.43 -24.96
CA ASP A 246 -2.10 -12.30 -26.11
C ASP A 246 -1.76 -13.69 -25.55
N VAL A 247 -2.76 -14.54 -25.46
CA VAL A 247 -2.61 -15.89 -24.88
C VAL A 247 -2.67 -16.91 -26.02
N THR A 248 -1.58 -17.62 -26.21
CA THR A 248 -1.48 -18.66 -27.21
C THR A 248 -1.15 -20.00 -26.53
N LEU A 249 -1.88 -21.04 -26.88
CA LEU A 249 -1.56 -22.42 -26.52
C LEU A 249 -0.86 -23.08 -27.70
N GLU A 250 0.38 -23.49 -27.47
CA GLU A 250 1.17 -24.19 -28.47
C GLU A 250 1.48 -25.62 -28.00
N VAL A 251 1.44 -26.58 -28.90
CA VAL A 251 1.86 -27.95 -28.64
C VAL A 251 2.98 -28.33 -29.61
N PRO A 252 3.94 -29.18 -29.22
CA PRO A 252 4.95 -29.70 -30.11
C PRO A 252 4.33 -30.42 -31.31
N GLN A 253 5.05 -30.48 -32.42
CA GLN A 253 4.57 -31.24 -33.61
C GLN A 253 4.68 -32.75 -33.39
N SER A 254 5.69 -33.16 -32.62
CA SER A 254 5.87 -34.56 -32.25
C SER A 254 4.80 -35.02 -31.24
N PRO A 255 4.31 -36.27 -31.30
CA PRO A 255 3.28 -36.79 -30.42
C PRO A 255 3.69 -36.73 -28.95
N LEU A 256 2.80 -36.17 -28.10
CA LEU A 256 2.97 -36.20 -26.65
C LEU A 256 2.67 -37.59 -26.11
N THR A 257 3.66 -38.23 -25.52
CA THR A 257 3.55 -39.52 -24.83
C THR A 257 3.76 -39.33 -23.33
N ALA A 258 3.45 -40.34 -22.52
CA ALA A 258 3.59 -40.31 -21.08
C ALA A 258 5.04 -39.99 -20.61
N LEU A 259 6.02 -40.35 -21.42
CA LEU A 259 7.43 -39.98 -21.27
C LEU A 259 7.79 -39.15 -22.50
N MET A 260 8.13 -37.89 -22.29
CA MET A 260 8.55 -36.96 -23.36
C MET A 260 9.86 -37.45 -23.97
N SER A 261 9.87 -37.61 -25.29
CA SER A 261 11.07 -37.95 -26.05
C SER A 261 12.05 -36.76 -26.11
N SER A 262 13.33 -37.05 -26.41
CA SER A 262 14.33 -36.02 -26.63
C SER A 262 13.97 -35.08 -27.79
N GLU A 263 13.24 -35.56 -28.77
CA GLU A 263 12.75 -34.77 -29.91
C GLU A 263 11.73 -33.71 -29.46
N VAL A 264 10.75 -34.12 -28.66
CA VAL A 264 9.76 -33.21 -28.10
C VAL A 264 10.42 -32.10 -27.25
N TRP A 265 11.38 -32.48 -26.41
CA TRP A 265 12.17 -31.50 -25.65
C TRP A 265 12.97 -30.56 -26.55
N GLY A 266 13.54 -31.06 -27.63
CA GLY A 266 14.23 -30.26 -28.63
C GLY A 266 13.33 -29.20 -29.26
N GLU A 267 12.11 -29.58 -29.66
CA GLU A 267 11.14 -28.64 -30.23
C GLU A 267 10.73 -27.56 -29.19
N ILE A 268 10.49 -27.97 -27.94
CA ILE A 268 10.14 -27.02 -26.85
C ILE A 268 11.27 -26.00 -26.63
N TYR A 269 12.52 -26.45 -26.50
CA TYR A 269 13.66 -25.58 -26.29
C TYR A 269 13.88 -24.62 -27.47
N GLN A 270 13.78 -25.12 -28.69
CA GLN A 270 13.89 -24.28 -29.89
C GLN A 270 12.78 -23.21 -29.92
N ARG A 271 11.57 -23.58 -29.55
CA ARG A 271 10.45 -22.61 -29.48
C ARG A 271 10.64 -21.57 -28.39
N LEU A 272 11.10 -21.96 -27.21
CA LEU A 272 11.43 -21.05 -26.11
C LEU A 272 12.55 -20.07 -26.51
N GLU A 273 13.57 -20.52 -27.21
CA GLU A 273 14.64 -19.68 -27.74
C GLU A 273 14.09 -18.63 -28.70
N GLN A 274 13.25 -19.03 -29.65
CA GLN A 274 12.60 -18.11 -30.58
C GLN A 274 11.75 -17.05 -29.86
N LEU A 275 10.92 -17.47 -28.89
CA LEU A 275 10.08 -16.55 -28.12
C LEU A 275 10.93 -15.58 -27.28
N THR A 276 12.01 -16.06 -26.67
CA THR A 276 12.90 -15.22 -25.87
C THR A 276 13.58 -14.16 -26.74
N ALA A 277 13.99 -14.53 -27.98
CA ALA A 277 14.61 -13.60 -28.91
C ALA A 277 13.64 -12.51 -29.43
N GLN A 278 12.32 -12.79 -29.46
CA GLN A 278 11.30 -11.85 -29.92
C GLN A 278 10.85 -10.85 -28.83
N HIS A 279 11.16 -11.11 -27.57
CA HIS A 279 10.65 -10.33 -26.45
C HIS A 279 11.77 -9.68 -25.65
N ARG A 280 11.51 -8.49 -25.13
CA ARG A 280 12.45 -7.69 -24.35
C ARG A 280 12.69 -8.27 -22.95
N THR A 281 11.68 -8.96 -22.40
CA THR A 281 11.73 -9.63 -21.10
C THR A 281 10.85 -10.87 -21.16
N THR A 282 11.38 -12.01 -20.78
CA THR A 282 10.70 -13.29 -20.77
C THR A 282 10.79 -13.92 -19.39
N ILE A 283 9.68 -14.45 -18.87
CA ILE A 283 9.64 -15.25 -17.63
C ILE A 283 9.17 -16.65 -18.02
N ILE A 284 9.98 -17.65 -17.73
CA ILE A 284 9.65 -19.06 -17.97
C ILE A 284 9.36 -19.71 -16.63
N PHE A 285 8.16 -20.28 -16.51
CA PHE A 285 7.76 -21.12 -15.36
C PHE A 285 7.93 -22.57 -15.74
N VAL A 286 8.62 -23.38 -14.93
CA VAL A 286 8.88 -24.80 -15.12
C VAL A 286 8.35 -25.58 -13.95
#